data_37de14d7bf81798892887bae246668e2
#
_entry.id   37de14d7bf81798892887bae246668e2
#
_cell.length_a   1.000
_cell.length_b   1.000
_cell.length_c   1.000
_cell.angle_alpha   90.00
_cell.angle_beta   90.00
_cell.angle_gamma   90.00
#
_symmetry.space_group_name_H-M   'P 1'
#
loop_
_entity.id
_entity.type
_entity.pdbx_description
1 polymer ?
#
loop_
_entity_poly.entity_id
_entity_poly.type
_entity_poly.pdbx_seq_one_letter_code
_entity_poly.pdbx_strand_id
1 'polypeptide(L)'
;MLNVRFIVKMLGVMFILETFFMLAATVVAFLYRGSDVYPLLISSGLLFGTGFLFYSMGFKANEHSAGRREGMLIVTLTWILFSLFGMLPFYIGGYIDNVTDAFFETMSGFTTTGSTILTNIETLPKGILFWRSLTQWQGGIGMVVFTVALMPIFGGGASQMFDAETPGITHERFRPRITQVAKRLWGVYVFLTLFLVGLLWAGPMNLYDAVNHAFTAISTGGYSTKNASIAYWNSSYIEYVITIFMFIGATNMTLVYFCFNGNVKKLIKDEEFRWFFFFVLSAIIVVMVWILYLGFASDVENAFRKAAFQVVTLVSTCGFATDDYIPWGPFFWFIALILMFICGCAGSTCGGLKMGRFVILTKNLSNEFKKQTHPHAVIPVRMNGHVVSGDIVHRVLAFVFAYITLIVVSCLALSLDGMGFSEAIGAAVSAISNVGPGLGTLGPVSNFADVPTVSKWFLSFLMLTGRLEIFTVLTILVPGFWKQ
;
A
#
# COMPACT_ATOMS: atom_id res chain seq x y z
N MET A 1 -6.78 -32.00 0.82
CA MET A 1 -8.07 -31.27 0.77
C MET A 1 -7.94 -29.96 1.53
N LEU A 2 -8.53 -28.88 1.02
CA LEU A 2 -8.56 -27.58 1.70
C LEU A 2 -9.35 -27.64 3.01
N ASN A 3 -8.79 -27.06 4.07
CA ASN A 3 -9.47 -26.95 5.36
C ASN A 3 -10.41 -25.74 5.39
N VAL A 4 -11.57 -25.87 4.73
CA VAL A 4 -12.56 -24.78 4.62
C VAL A 4 -13.04 -24.29 5.99
N ARG A 5 -13.19 -25.18 6.99
CA ARG A 5 -13.59 -24.79 8.35
C ARG A 5 -12.58 -23.87 9.01
N PHE A 6 -11.29 -24.11 8.79
CA PHE A 6 -10.23 -23.24 9.29
C PHE A 6 -10.27 -21.87 8.59
N ILE A 7 -10.46 -21.84 7.26
CA ILE A 7 -10.58 -20.58 6.51
C ILE A 7 -11.74 -19.75 7.07
N VAL A 8 -12.92 -20.33 7.22
CA VAL A 8 -14.12 -19.63 7.73
C VAL A 8 -13.89 -19.13 9.17
N LYS A 9 -13.26 -19.94 10.05
CA LYS A 9 -12.92 -19.53 11.42
C LYS A 9 -12.03 -18.29 11.40
N MET A 10 -10.98 -18.28 10.57
CA MET A 10 -10.03 -17.18 10.49
C MET A 10 -10.67 -15.90 9.96
N LEU A 11 -11.51 -16.01 8.92
CA LEU A 11 -12.29 -14.87 8.43
C LEU A 11 -13.23 -14.32 9.51
N GLY A 12 -13.85 -15.19 10.32
CA GLY A 12 -14.67 -14.77 11.46
C GLY A 12 -13.89 -13.95 12.47
N VAL A 13 -12.68 -14.39 12.84
CA VAL A 13 -11.79 -13.65 13.74
C VAL A 13 -11.43 -12.28 13.16
N MET A 14 -11.09 -12.24 11.86
CA MET A 14 -10.77 -10.99 11.18
C MET A 14 -11.94 -10.00 11.20
N PHE A 15 -13.16 -10.44 10.95
CA PHE A 15 -14.35 -9.59 10.97
C PHE A 15 -14.64 -9.03 12.37
N ILE A 16 -14.45 -9.86 13.41
CA ILE A 16 -14.60 -9.38 14.78
C ILE A 16 -13.56 -8.28 15.08
N LEU A 17 -12.32 -8.45 14.64
CA LEU A 17 -11.28 -7.43 14.78
C LEU A 17 -11.62 -6.15 14.02
N GLU A 18 -12.07 -6.28 12.78
CA GLU A 18 -12.46 -5.14 11.93
C GLU A 18 -13.63 -4.35 12.55
N THR A 19 -14.54 -5.04 13.23
CA THR A 19 -15.63 -4.40 13.96
C THR A 19 -15.13 -3.39 15.01
N PHE A 20 -14.04 -3.69 15.72
CA PHE A 20 -13.48 -2.76 16.70
C PHE A 20 -12.96 -1.46 16.03
N PHE A 21 -12.36 -1.56 14.85
CA PHE A 21 -11.92 -0.38 14.11
C PHE A 21 -13.10 0.45 13.59
N MET A 22 -14.14 -0.21 13.06
CA MET A 22 -15.35 0.49 12.63
C MET A 22 -16.09 1.14 13.80
N LEU A 23 -16.11 0.50 14.99
CA LEU A 23 -16.64 1.10 16.21
C LEU A 23 -15.81 2.32 16.66
N ALA A 24 -14.48 2.32 16.46
CA ALA A 24 -13.67 3.51 16.72
C ALA A 24 -14.10 4.69 15.83
N ALA A 25 -14.40 4.44 14.55
CA ALA A 25 -14.95 5.47 13.66
C ALA A 25 -16.36 5.92 14.13
N THR A 26 -17.18 5.00 14.63
CA THR A 26 -18.49 5.32 15.22
C THR A 26 -18.35 6.24 16.45
N VAL A 27 -17.35 6.01 17.30
CA VAL A 27 -17.04 6.90 18.43
C VAL A 27 -16.68 8.31 17.94
N VAL A 28 -15.85 8.41 16.90
CA VAL A 28 -15.52 9.72 16.30
C VAL A 28 -16.78 10.40 15.76
N ALA A 29 -17.62 9.67 15.01
CA ALA A 29 -18.89 10.20 14.50
C ALA A 29 -19.77 10.73 15.64
N PHE A 30 -19.87 10.00 16.76
CA PHE A 30 -20.63 10.41 17.93
C PHE A 30 -20.05 11.67 18.60
N LEU A 31 -18.73 11.76 18.76
CA LEU A 31 -18.06 12.93 19.35
C LEU A 31 -18.31 14.21 18.53
N TYR A 32 -18.35 14.09 17.21
CA TYR A 32 -18.63 15.21 16.32
C TYR A 32 -20.13 15.40 16.00
N ARG A 33 -21.02 14.59 16.60
CA ARG A 33 -22.48 14.61 16.39
C ARG A 33 -22.85 14.53 14.89
N GLY A 34 -22.13 13.68 14.15
CA GLY A 34 -22.34 13.49 12.72
C GLY A 34 -23.58 12.65 12.41
N SER A 35 -24.13 12.81 11.21
CA SER A 35 -25.21 11.97 10.67
C SER A 35 -24.80 10.53 10.38
N ASP A 36 -23.51 10.27 10.40
CA ASP A 36 -22.85 9.01 10.05
C ASP A 36 -22.78 7.99 11.22
N VAL A 37 -23.27 8.36 12.41
CA VAL A 37 -23.34 7.45 13.58
C VAL A 37 -24.15 6.19 13.24
N TYR A 38 -25.36 6.34 12.67
CA TYR A 38 -26.24 5.21 12.36
C TYR A 38 -25.69 4.30 11.27
N PRO A 39 -25.23 4.80 10.09
CA PRO A 39 -24.60 3.97 9.09
C PRO A 39 -23.40 3.17 9.59
N LEU A 40 -22.51 3.79 10.39
CA LEU A 40 -21.36 3.12 10.98
C LEU A 40 -21.77 2.06 12.00
N LEU A 41 -22.78 2.35 12.85
CA LEU A 41 -23.27 1.40 13.86
C LEU A 41 -23.93 0.18 13.22
N ILE A 42 -24.80 0.38 12.21
CA ILE A 42 -25.45 -0.71 11.47
C ILE A 42 -24.40 -1.58 10.78
N SER A 43 -23.43 -0.97 10.11
CA SER A 43 -22.34 -1.68 9.42
C SER A 43 -21.48 -2.48 10.40
N SER A 44 -21.16 -1.90 11.58
CA SER A 44 -20.45 -2.60 12.65
C SER A 44 -21.24 -3.81 13.17
N GLY A 45 -22.55 -3.67 13.34
CA GLY A 45 -23.43 -4.75 13.76
C GLY A 45 -23.51 -5.90 12.74
N LEU A 46 -23.61 -5.57 11.45
CA LEU A 46 -23.58 -6.56 10.35
C LEU A 46 -22.23 -7.30 10.30
N LEU A 47 -21.15 -6.56 10.42
CA LEU A 47 -19.80 -7.12 10.40
C LEU A 47 -19.55 -8.03 11.62
N PHE A 48 -19.96 -7.62 12.82
CA PHE A 48 -19.87 -8.43 14.03
C PHE A 48 -20.72 -9.70 13.93
N GLY A 49 -21.97 -9.58 13.49
CA GLY A 49 -22.89 -10.71 13.33
C GLY A 49 -22.37 -11.77 12.34
N THR A 50 -21.87 -11.33 11.18
CA THR A 50 -21.22 -12.22 10.20
C THR A 50 -19.91 -12.81 10.72
N GLY A 51 -19.10 -12.03 11.42
CA GLY A 51 -17.87 -12.49 12.06
C GLY A 51 -18.14 -13.56 13.12
N PHE A 52 -19.12 -13.36 13.98
CA PHE A 52 -19.52 -14.33 14.99
C PHE A 52 -20.09 -15.61 14.37
N LEU A 53 -20.90 -15.48 13.31
CA LEU A 53 -21.42 -16.62 12.56
C LEU A 53 -20.28 -17.46 11.96
N PHE A 54 -19.33 -16.84 11.28
CA PHE A 54 -18.18 -17.50 10.68
C PHE A 54 -17.30 -18.16 11.74
N TYR A 55 -17.04 -17.48 12.85
CA TYR A 55 -16.29 -18.04 13.96
C TYR A 55 -16.97 -19.29 14.54
N SER A 56 -18.29 -19.24 14.74
CA SER A 56 -19.06 -20.38 15.30
C SER A 56 -19.09 -21.58 14.34
N MET A 57 -19.26 -21.34 13.02
CA MET A 57 -19.20 -22.39 11.99
C MET A 57 -17.83 -23.07 11.94
N GLY A 58 -16.78 -22.30 12.16
CA GLY A 58 -15.38 -22.80 12.12
C GLY A 58 -14.84 -23.27 13.47
N PHE A 59 -15.61 -23.22 14.57
CA PHE A 59 -15.11 -23.45 15.93
C PHE A 59 -14.38 -24.78 16.13
N LYS A 60 -14.84 -25.87 15.50
CA LYS A 60 -14.24 -27.20 15.56
C LYS A 60 -13.15 -27.45 14.50
N ALA A 61 -12.61 -26.40 13.89
CA ALA A 61 -11.56 -26.56 12.87
C ALA A 61 -10.26 -27.09 13.47
N ASN A 62 -9.62 -28.04 12.78
CA ASN A 62 -8.28 -28.50 13.13
C ASN A 62 -7.23 -27.50 12.62
N GLU A 63 -6.57 -26.79 13.52
CA GLU A 63 -5.60 -25.72 13.19
C GLU A 63 -4.26 -26.27 12.69
N HIS A 64 -3.91 -27.50 13.05
CA HIS A 64 -2.63 -28.12 12.67
C HIS A 64 -2.55 -28.55 11.20
N SER A 65 -3.70 -28.65 10.51
CA SER A 65 -3.76 -29.07 9.10
C SER A 65 -3.74 -27.91 8.09
N ALA A 66 -3.58 -26.68 8.56
CA ALA A 66 -3.54 -25.50 7.69
C ALA A 66 -2.19 -25.40 6.95
N GLY A 67 -2.23 -25.25 5.63
CA GLY A 67 -1.08 -25.13 4.75
C GLY A 67 -0.96 -23.76 4.08
N ARG A 68 -0.01 -23.64 3.15
CA ARG A 68 0.22 -22.41 2.37
C ARG A 68 -0.99 -21.99 1.52
N ARG A 69 -1.79 -22.96 1.06
CA ARG A 69 -2.99 -22.68 0.24
C ARG A 69 -4.08 -21.99 1.05
N GLU A 70 -4.35 -22.50 2.26
CA GLU A 70 -5.30 -21.88 3.18
C GLU A 70 -4.86 -20.45 3.50
N GLY A 71 -3.55 -20.22 3.74
CA GLY A 71 -3.00 -18.90 3.97
C GLY A 71 -3.28 -17.92 2.82
N MET A 72 -2.99 -18.34 1.58
CA MET A 72 -3.26 -17.51 0.38
C MET A 72 -4.75 -17.17 0.24
N LEU A 73 -5.64 -18.15 0.45
CA LEU A 73 -7.09 -17.94 0.37
C LEU A 73 -7.60 -17.02 1.48
N ILE A 74 -7.16 -17.23 2.74
CA ILE A 74 -7.56 -16.39 3.87
C ILE A 74 -7.16 -14.94 3.60
N VAL A 75 -5.91 -14.70 3.21
CA VAL A 75 -5.43 -13.34 2.93
C VAL A 75 -6.25 -12.70 1.81
N THR A 76 -6.37 -13.34 0.65
CA THR A 76 -7.07 -12.77 -0.49
C THR A 76 -8.56 -12.51 -0.19
N LEU A 77 -9.23 -13.48 0.45
CA LEU A 77 -10.63 -13.31 0.83
C LEU A 77 -10.82 -12.22 1.89
N THR A 78 -9.90 -12.09 2.85
CA THR A 78 -9.96 -11.03 3.86
C THR A 78 -9.97 -9.66 3.20
N TRP A 79 -9.09 -9.38 2.26
CA TRP A 79 -9.02 -8.10 1.57
C TRP A 79 -10.30 -7.80 0.77
N ILE A 80 -10.82 -8.79 0.03
CA ILE A 80 -12.08 -8.64 -0.73
C ILE A 80 -13.25 -8.38 0.21
N LEU A 81 -13.38 -9.19 1.26
CA LEU A 81 -14.51 -9.11 2.17
C LEU A 81 -14.44 -7.87 3.07
N PHE A 82 -13.25 -7.43 3.48
CA PHE A 82 -13.08 -6.15 4.19
C PHE A 82 -13.51 -4.97 3.34
N SER A 83 -13.15 -4.97 2.06
CA SER A 83 -13.62 -3.93 1.14
C SER A 83 -15.13 -3.99 0.94
N LEU A 84 -15.72 -5.18 0.89
CA LEU A 84 -17.17 -5.38 0.74
C LEU A 84 -17.93 -4.90 1.99
N PHE A 85 -17.46 -5.23 3.19
CA PHE A 85 -18.10 -4.76 4.43
C PHE A 85 -17.72 -3.33 4.77
N GLY A 86 -16.49 -2.92 4.46
CA GLY A 86 -15.99 -1.57 4.67
C GLY A 86 -16.70 -0.50 3.83
N MET A 87 -17.31 -0.87 2.69
CA MET A 87 -18.10 0.04 1.89
C MET A 87 -19.49 0.33 2.48
N LEU A 88 -20.01 -0.53 3.38
CA LEU A 88 -21.37 -0.40 3.91
C LEU A 88 -21.66 0.95 4.56
N PRO A 89 -20.76 1.57 5.37
CA PRO A 89 -21.02 2.89 5.92
C PRO A 89 -21.22 3.98 4.87
N PHE A 90 -20.49 3.91 3.75
CA PHE A 90 -20.62 4.85 2.64
C PHE A 90 -21.94 4.66 1.90
N TYR A 91 -22.31 3.40 1.61
CA TYR A 91 -23.50 3.04 0.86
C TYR A 91 -24.79 3.24 1.68
N ILE A 92 -24.83 2.73 2.93
CA ILE A 92 -26.00 2.87 3.81
C ILE A 92 -26.24 4.32 4.20
N GLY A 93 -25.15 5.11 4.36
CA GLY A 93 -25.24 6.53 4.66
C GLY A 93 -25.64 7.42 3.48
N GLY A 94 -25.75 6.86 2.27
CA GLY A 94 -26.04 7.63 1.05
C GLY A 94 -24.93 8.60 0.67
N TYR A 95 -23.69 8.35 1.10
CA TYR A 95 -22.52 9.18 0.73
C TYR A 95 -21.93 8.78 -0.60
N ILE A 96 -22.18 7.53 -1.02
CA ILE A 96 -21.84 6.97 -2.33
C ILE A 96 -23.03 6.10 -2.76
N ASP A 97 -23.72 6.51 -3.83
CA ASP A 97 -24.96 5.86 -4.26
C ASP A 97 -24.73 4.55 -5.03
N ASN A 98 -23.55 4.38 -5.62
CA ASN A 98 -23.23 3.22 -6.45
C ASN A 98 -22.36 2.21 -5.69
N VAL A 99 -22.78 0.95 -5.68
CA VAL A 99 -22.04 -0.18 -5.07
C VAL A 99 -20.63 -0.32 -5.65
N THR A 100 -20.46 -0.14 -6.97
CA THR A 100 -19.14 -0.20 -7.62
C THR A 100 -18.20 0.88 -7.08
N ASP A 101 -18.72 2.10 -6.95
CA ASP A 101 -17.95 3.25 -6.47
C ASP A 101 -17.59 3.10 -4.98
N ALA A 102 -18.55 2.65 -4.17
CA ALA A 102 -18.31 2.38 -2.76
C ALA A 102 -17.29 1.25 -2.55
N PHE A 103 -17.35 0.19 -3.36
CA PHE A 103 -16.35 -0.89 -3.32
C PHE A 103 -14.97 -0.43 -3.78
N PHE A 104 -14.90 0.36 -4.86
CA PHE A 104 -13.64 0.93 -5.38
C PHE A 104 -12.96 1.81 -4.31
N GLU A 105 -13.70 2.71 -3.67
CA GLU A 105 -13.18 3.59 -2.62
C GLU A 105 -12.59 2.78 -1.46
N THR A 106 -13.30 1.76 -0.99
CA THR A 106 -12.84 0.95 0.14
C THR A 106 -11.73 -0.04 -0.24
N MET A 107 -11.76 -0.61 -1.44
CA MET A 107 -10.65 -1.42 -1.95
C MET A 107 -9.40 -0.57 -2.06
N SER A 108 -9.49 0.65 -2.62
CA SER A 108 -8.39 1.62 -2.66
C SER A 108 -7.92 2.00 -1.25
N GLY A 109 -8.84 2.13 -0.29
CA GLY A 109 -8.52 2.37 1.12
C GLY A 109 -7.68 1.24 1.71
N PHE A 110 -8.21 0.03 1.76
CA PHE A 110 -7.52 -1.12 2.36
C PHE A 110 -6.22 -1.47 1.65
N THR A 111 -6.17 -1.42 0.31
CA THR A 111 -4.94 -1.67 -0.43
C THR A 111 -3.93 -0.52 -0.36
N THR A 112 -4.25 0.55 0.39
CA THR A 112 -3.42 1.77 0.50
C THR A 112 -3.07 2.39 -0.85
N THR A 113 -3.96 2.26 -1.84
CA THR A 113 -3.75 2.82 -3.17
C THR A 113 -3.96 4.33 -3.18
N GLY A 114 -5.05 4.82 -2.55
CA GLY A 114 -5.32 6.26 -2.48
C GLY A 114 -6.10 6.84 -3.66
N SER A 115 -6.44 6.07 -4.68
CA SER A 115 -7.37 6.49 -5.74
C SER A 115 -8.76 6.70 -5.16
N THR A 116 -9.41 7.83 -5.47
CA THR A 116 -10.72 8.17 -4.92
C THR A 116 -11.74 8.48 -6.02
N ILE A 117 -13.00 8.11 -5.76
CA ILE A 117 -14.15 8.50 -6.59
C ILE A 117 -14.85 9.75 -6.02
N LEU A 118 -14.46 10.20 -4.84
CA LEU A 118 -15.10 11.31 -4.16
C LEU A 118 -14.72 12.62 -4.83
N THR A 119 -15.72 13.40 -5.26
CA THR A 119 -15.54 14.71 -5.88
C THR A 119 -15.50 15.85 -4.86
N ASN A 120 -16.19 15.69 -3.72
CA ASN A 120 -16.21 16.68 -2.64
C ASN A 120 -16.03 16.00 -1.28
N ILE A 121 -14.77 15.91 -0.83
CA ILE A 121 -14.38 15.25 0.41
C ILE A 121 -14.83 16.04 1.64
N GLU A 122 -14.80 17.39 1.55
CA GLU A 122 -15.03 18.27 2.69
C GLU A 122 -16.49 18.33 3.16
N THR A 123 -17.43 17.89 2.33
CA THR A 123 -18.85 17.78 2.71
C THR A 123 -19.19 16.52 3.49
N LEU A 124 -18.30 15.53 3.50
CA LEU A 124 -18.53 14.27 4.19
C LEU A 124 -18.41 14.41 5.70
N PRO A 125 -19.23 13.66 6.47
CA PRO A 125 -19.13 13.63 7.92
C PRO A 125 -17.78 13.13 8.42
N LYS A 126 -17.38 13.61 9.59
CA LYS A 126 -16.05 13.34 10.15
C LYS A 126 -15.81 11.86 10.51
N GLY A 127 -16.83 11.13 10.91
CA GLY A 127 -16.68 9.70 11.20
C GLY A 127 -16.40 8.89 9.92
N ILE A 128 -17.06 9.21 8.81
CA ILE A 128 -16.80 8.60 7.49
C ILE A 128 -15.39 8.93 6.98
N LEU A 129 -14.93 10.17 7.09
CA LEU A 129 -13.56 10.54 6.72
C LEU A 129 -12.52 9.87 7.61
N PHE A 130 -12.81 9.73 8.90
CA PHE A 130 -11.95 8.98 9.81
C PHE A 130 -11.92 7.49 9.46
N TRP A 131 -13.07 6.88 9.16
CA TRP A 131 -13.15 5.50 8.67
C TRP A 131 -12.30 5.31 7.41
N ARG A 132 -12.43 6.20 6.44
CA ARG A 132 -11.66 6.24 5.21
C ARG A 132 -10.14 6.24 5.46
N SER A 133 -9.65 7.09 6.37
CA SER A 133 -8.24 7.15 6.75
C SER A 133 -7.79 5.90 7.53
N LEU A 134 -8.69 5.37 8.36
CA LEU A 134 -8.43 4.18 9.18
C LEU A 134 -8.30 2.90 8.34
N THR A 135 -9.06 2.77 7.23
CA THR A 135 -8.89 1.65 6.29
C THR A 135 -7.48 1.62 5.71
N GLN A 136 -6.91 2.78 5.36
CA GLN A 136 -5.52 2.86 4.90
C GLN A 136 -4.52 2.52 6.00
N TRP A 137 -4.73 3.03 7.20
CA TRP A 137 -3.84 2.74 8.32
C TRP A 137 -3.76 1.24 8.65
N GLN A 138 -4.89 0.55 8.61
CA GLN A 138 -4.97 -0.90 8.76
C GLN A 138 -4.28 -1.62 7.60
N GLY A 139 -4.55 -1.16 6.36
CA GLY A 139 -3.94 -1.71 5.15
C GLY A 139 -2.43 -1.56 5.10
N GLY A 140 -1.88 -0.48 5.65
CA GLY A 140 -0.47 -0.13 5.54
C GLY A 140 0.49 -1.12 6.17
N ILE A 141 0.17 -1.65 7.36
CA ILE A 141 1.02 -2.65 8.01
C ILE A 141 0.69 -4.08 7.57
N GLY A 142 -0.32 -4.20 6.72
CA GLY A 142 -0.89 -5.49 6.39
C GLY A 142 -1.68 -6.08 7.55
N MET A 143 -2.95 -6.39 7.32
CA MET A 143 -3.81 -7.02 8.32
C MET A 143 -3.19 -8.31 8.90
N VAL A 144 -2.29 -8.96 8.17
CA VAL A 144 -1.64 -10.19 8.57
C VAL A 144 -0.58 -9.98 9.64
N VAL A 145 0.20 -8.88 9.59
CA VAL A 145 1.14 -8.58 10.69
C VAL A 145 0.37 -8.35 11.98
N PHE A 146 -0.76 -7.63 11.90
CA PHE A 146 -1.65 -7.43 13.04
C PHE A 146 -2.24 -8.74 13.55
N THR A 147 -2.74 -9.59 12.64
CA THR A 147 -3.28 -10.90 12.99
C THR A 147 -2.23 -11.83 13.57
N VAL A 148 -1.03 -11.89 12.96
CA VAL A 148 0.08 -12.67 13.49
C VAL A 148 0.51 -12.19 14.88
N ALA A 149 0.45 -10.88 15.13
CA ALA A 149 0.73 -10.32 16.45
C ALA A 149 -0.31 -10.75 17.51
N LEU A 150 -1.56 -10.94 17.11
CA LEU A 150 -2.67 -11.35 17.99
C LEU A 150 -2.90 -12.87 18.05
N MET A 151 -2.42 -13.63 17.09
CA MET A 151 -2.64 -15.08 17.05
C MET A 151 -2.20 -15.92 18.28
N PRO A 152 -1.19 -15.55 19.08
CA PRO A 152 -0.94 -16.26 20.33
C PRO A 152 -2.11 -16.22 21.29
N ILE A 153 -3.02 -15.23 21.13
CA ILE A 153 -4.23 -15.09 21.92
C ILE A 153 -5.33 -16.07 21.45
N PHE A 154 -5.31 -16.43 20.16
CA PHE A 154 -6.34 -17.25 19.51
C PHE A 154 -5.89 -18.66 19.05
N GLY A 155 -4.59 -19.04 19.21
CA GLY A 155 -4.06 -20.38 18.85
C GLY A 155 -3.57 -20.48 17.40
N GLY A 156 -2.55 -21.24 17.17
CA GLY A 156 -1.77 -21.69 16.01
C GLY A 156 -2.09 -21.27 14.56
N GLY A 157 -1.09 -21.32 13.66
CA GLY A 157 -1.22 -21.07 12.21
C GLY A 157 -0.61 -19.76 11.70
N ALA A 158 -0.11 -18.90 12.59
CA ALA A 158 0.44 -17.57 12.29
C ALA A 158 1.53 -17.53 11.21
N SER A 159 2.38 -18.55 11.13
CA SER A 159 3.55 -18.54 10.22
C SER A 159 3.18 -18.61 8.74
N GLN A 160 2.09 -19.30 8.41
CA GLN A 160 1.67 -19.52 7.03
C GLN A 160 0.97 -18.29 6.42
N MET A 161 0.30 -17.51 7.28
CA MET A 161 -0.33 -16.25 6.87
C MET A 161 0.72 -15.16 6.62
N PHE A 162 1.76 -15.09 7.47
CA PHE A 162 2.86 -14.16 7.30
C PHE A 162 3.65 -14.41 6.01
N ASP A 163 3.91 -15.69 5.70
CA ASP A 163 4.61 -16.10 4.47
C ASP A 163 3.81 -15.80 3.20
N ALA A 164 2.49 -15.71 3.28
CA ALA A 164 1.62 -15.38 2.16
C ALA A 164 1.58 -13.88 1.84
N GLU A 165 1.70 -13.00 2.85
CA GLU A 165 1.61 -11.54 2.65
C GLU A 165 2.99 -10.87 2.51
N THR A 166 4.05 -11.48 3.02
CA THR A 166 5.42 -10.96 2.91
C THR A 166 6.35 -11.94 2.20
N PRO A 167 6.18 -12.23 0.91
CA PRO A 167 7.11 -13.06 0.14
C PRO A 167 8.43 -12.28 -0.08
N GLY A 168 9.18 -12.09 0.99
CA GLY A 168 10.46 -11.37 0.96
C GLY A 168 11.63 -12.25 0.52
N ILE A 169 12.71 -11.59 0.05
CA ILE A 169 13.94 -12.19 -0.47
C ILE A 169 14.78 -12.88 0.63
N THR A 170 14.45 -12.67 1.92
CA THR A 170 15.21 -13.15 3.07
C THR A 170 14.38 -14.07 3.96
N HIS A 171 14.32 -15.35 3.60
CA HIS A 171 13.83 -16.41 4.48
C HIS A 171 14.98 -17.05 5.27
N GLU A 172 15.54 -16.37 6.25
CA GLU A 172 16.35 -17.01 7.27
C GLU A 172 15.49 -17.42 8.49
N ARG A 173 15.29 -18.73 8.64
CA ARG A 173 15.00 -19.55 9.85
C ARG A 173 14.48 -18.84 11.12
N PHE A 174 13.29 -18.18 11.07
CA PHE A 174 12.76 -17.43 12.22
C PHE A 174 11.46 -18.02 12.81
N ARG A 175 11.21 -19.32 12.69
CA ARG A 175 9.96 -19.96 13.12
C ARG A 175 9.47 -19.70 14.56
N PRO A 176 10.28 -19.60 15.62
CA PRO A 176 9.74 -19.30 16.94
C PRO A 176 9.57 -17.81 17.24
N ARG A 177 10.02 -16.89 16.34
CA ARG A 177 10.11 -15.45 16.59
C ARG A 177 9.18 -14.59 15.75
N ILE A 178 8.38 -15.16 14.84
CA ILE A 178 7.53 -14.40 13.90
C ILE A 178 6.58 -13.44 14.65
N THR A 179 5.90 -13.95 15.68
CA THR A 179 5.01 -13.13 16.52
C THR A 179 5.73 -11.97 17.22
N GLN A 180 6.97 -12.22 17.69
CA GLN A 180 7.76 -11.16 18.33
C GLN A 180 8.20 -10.10 17.32
N VAL A 181 8.55 -10.52 16.09
CA VAL A 181 8.89 -9.61 14.99
C VAL A 181 7.66 -8.78 14.62
N ALA A 182 6.52 -9.40 14.42
CA ALA A 182 5.26 -8.71 14.12
C ALA A 182 4.89 -7.68 15.19
N LYS A 183 4.97 -8.04 16.48
CA LYS A 183 4.73 -7.09 17.59
C LYS A 183 5.68 -5.90 17.58
N ARG A 184 6.96 -6.13 17.25
CA ARG A 184 7.95 -5.06 17.17
C ARG A 184 7.66 -4.12 16.00
N LEU A 185 7.36 -4.66 14.82
CA LEU A 185 6.99 -3.88 13.64
C LEU A 185 5.73 -3.05 13.89
N TRP A 186 4.70 -3.68 14.51
CA TRP A 186 3.49 -2.98 14.89
C TRP A 186 3.77 -1.84 15.89
N GLY A 187 4.62 -2.09 16.89
CA GLY A 187 5.03 -1.07 17.86
C GLY A 187 5.73 0.13 17.21
N VAL A 188 6.64 -0.10 16.23
CA VAL A 188 7.28 0.97 15.45
C VAL A 188 6.24 1.75 14.63
N TYR A 189 5.33 1.05 13.98
CA TYR A 189 4.29 1.65 13.16
C TYR A 189 3.39 2.59 13.97
N VAL A 190 2.88 2.12 15.13
CA VAL A 190 2.08 2.94 16.04
C VAL A 190 2.87 4.12 16.59
N PHE A 191 4.13 3.90 17.00
CA PHE A 191 5.00 4.96 17.50
C PHE A 191 5.22 6.05 16.44
N LEU A 192 5.57 5.67 15.21
CA LEU A 192 5.73 6.63 14.10
C LEU A 192 4.44 7.39 13.81
N THR A 193 3.30 6.71 13.86
CA THR A 193 1.99 7.34 13.65
C THR A 193 1.74 8.40 14.73
N LEU A 194 1.87 8.05 16.00
CA LEU A 194 1.65 8.99 17.11
C LEU A 194 2.65 10.16 17.09
N PHE A 195 3.90 9.89 16.75
CA PHE A 195 4.92 10.92 16.63
C PHE A 195 4.61 11.89 15.50
N LEU A 196 4.14 11.37 14.34
CA LEU A 196 3.72 12.22 13.22
C LEU A 196 2.47 13.04 13.59
N VAL A 197 1.49 12.47 14.30
CA VAL A 197 0.34 13.23 14.80
C VAL A 197 0.81 14.43 15.61
N GLY A 198 1.75 14.24 16.54
CA GLY A 198 2.29 15.33 17.36
C GLY A 198 2.97 16.43 16.53
N LEU A 199 3.74 16.05 15.52
CA LEU A 199 4.41 17.02 14.63
C LEU A 199 3.42 17.78 13.75
N LEU A 200 2.43 17.12 13.16
CA LEU A 200 1.42 17.78 12.33
C LEU A 200 0.53 18.72 13.17
N TRP A 201 0.18 18.31 14.38
CA TRP A 201 -0.59 19.13 15.31
C TRP A 201 0.20 20.32 15.86
N ALA A 202 1.50 20.22 15.99
CA ALA A 202 2.38 21.35 16.32
C ALA A 202 2.48 22.39 15.18
N GLY A 203 2.08 22.02 13.96
CA GLY A 203 1.96 22.90 12.80
C GLY A 203 0.56 23.49 12.65
N PRO A 204 0.18 23.93 11.45
CA PRO A 204 -1.12 24.54 11.19
C PRO A 204 -2.30 23.56 11.11
N MET A 205 -2.10 22.26 11.26
CA MET A 205 -3.18 21.26 11.26
C MET A 205 -3.90 21.21 12.61
N ASN A 206 -5.23 21.10 12.59
CA ASN A 206 -5.97 20.72 13.78
C ASN A 206 -5.76 19.26 14.12
N LEU A 207 -6.08 18.83 15.36
CA LEU A 207 -5.85 17.47 15.82
C LEU A 207 -6.54 16.41 14.95
N TYR A 208 -7.77 16.69 14.49
CA TYR A 208 -8.51 15.76 13.64
C TYR A 208 -7.80 15.52 12.30
N ASP A 209 -7.40 16.60 11.62
CA ASP A 209 -6.67 16.49 10.35
C ASP A 209 -5.28 15.88 10.55
N ALA A 210 -4.58 16.22 11.65
CA ALA A 210 -3.28 15.64 11.99
C ALA A 210 -3.35 14.11 12.17
N VAL A 211 -4.38 13.60 12.87
CA VAL A 211 -4.58 12.15 13.04
C VAL A 211 -4.85 11.47 11.70
N ASN A 212 -5.77 12.00 10.90
CA ASN A 212 -6.12 11.41 9.60
C ASN A 212 -4.93 11.37 8.65
N HIS A 213 -4.18 12.48 8.53
CA HIS A 213 -3.00 12.53 7.65
C HIS A 213 -1.83 11.70 8.17
N ALA A 214 -1.66 11.58 9.49
CA ALA A 214 -0.67 10.66 10.04
C ALA A 214 -1.00 9.20 9.72
N PHE A 215 -2.28 8.79 9.79
CA PHE A 215 -2.71 7.46 9.39
C PHE A 215 -2.36 7.17 7.92
N THR A 216 -2.69 8.10 7.04
CA THR A 216 -2.55 7.91 5.60
C THR A 216 -1.13 8.15 5.09
N ALA A 217 -0.30 8.94 5.80
CA ALA A 217 1.12 9.13 5.48
C ALA A 217 1.98 7.92 5.86
N ILE A 218 1.82 7.38 7.10
CA ILE A 218 2.61 6.24 7.56
C ILE A 218 2.22 4.95 6.84
N SER A 219 0.94 4.80 6.49
CA SER A 219 0.46 3.68 5.67
C SER A 219 0.85 3.81 4.20
N THR A 220 1.40 4.95 3.80
CA THR A 220 1.67 5.30 2.39
C THR A 220 0.43 5.17 1.50
N GLY A 221 -0.73 5.66 1.98
CA GLY A 221 -2.01 5.50 1.31
C GLY A 221 -2.57 6.79 0.67
N GLY A 222 -2.23 7.98 1.20
CA GLY A 222 -2.47 9.28 0.57
C GLY A 222 -3.88 9.85 0.63
N TYR A 223 -4.81 9.22 1.33
CA TYR A 223 -6.12 9.83 1.55
C TYR A 223 -6.01 11.10 2.40
N SER A 224 -6.75 12.14 2.00
CA SER A 224 -6.82 13.42 2.71
C SER A 224 -8.25 13.72 3.15
N THR A 225 -8.39 14.57 4.15
CA THR A 225 -9.66 15.18 4.59
C THR A 225 -9.99 16.42 3.75
N LYS A 226 -9.12 16.78 2.80
CA LYS A 226 -9.23 17.96 1.95
C LYS A 226 -9.13 17.59 0.46
N ASN A 227 -9.93 18.25 -0.39
CA ASN A 227 -9.87 18.05 -1.84
C ASN A 227 -8.50 18.44 -2.41
N ALA A 228 -7.92 19.54 -1.90
CA ALA A 228 -6.59 19.99 -2.31
C ALA A 228 -5.43 19.17 -1.68
N SER A 229 -5.72 18.07 -0.99
CA SER A 229 -4.71 17.25 -0.30
C SER A 229 -3.82 18.11 0.61
N ILE A 230 -2.50 17.91 0.61
CA ILE A 230 -1.56 18.66 1.45
C ILE A 230 -1.40 20.12 1.03
N ALA A 231 -1.65 20.44 -0.24
CA ALA A 231 -1.65 21.80 -0.75
C ALA A 231 -2.59 22.75 0.03
N TYR A 232 -3.66 22.22 0.66
CA TYR A 232 -4.63 23.01 1.45
C TYR A 232 -3.96 23.87 2.54
N TRP A 233 -2.94 23.34 3.20
CA TRP A 233 -2.28 24.06 4.31
C TRP A 233 -1.26 25.08 3.85
N ASN A 234 -0.78 25.03 2.59
CA ASN A 234 0.23 25.91 2.03
C ASN A 234 1.39 26.20 3.02
N SER A 235 1.92 25.15 3.64
CA SER A 235 2.92 25.24 4.70
C SER A 235 4.14 24.39 4.38
N SER A 236 5.29 25.03 4.19
CA SER A 236 6.58 24.35 3.96
C SER A 236 6.90 23.38 5.09
N TYR A 237 6.54 23.69 6.35
CA TYR A 237 6.72 22.81 7.49
C TYR A 237 5.97 21.49 7.30
N ILE A 238 4.67 21.54 6.98
CA ILE A 238 3.85 20.34 6.77
C ILE A 238 4.40 19.52 5.60
N GLU A 239 4.77 20.15 4.50
CA GLU A 239 5.30 19.48 3.32
C GLU A 239 6.61 18.74 3.65
N TYR A 240 7.56 19.35 4.36
CA TYR A 240 8.79 18.68 4.76
C TYR A 240 8.55 17.54 5.76
N VAL A 241 7.71 17.77 6.78
CA VAL A 241 7.38 16.72 7.77
C VAL A 241 6.78 15.50 7.08
N ILE A 242 5.76 15.69 6.23
CA ILE A 242 5.12 14.58 5.51
C ILE A 242 6.11 13.89 4.57
N THR A 243 6.93 14.65 3.83
CA THR A 243 7.96 14.09 2.92
C THR A 243 8.91 13.15 3.67
N ILE A 244 9.41 13.57 4.84
CA ILE A 244 10.30 12.75 5.66
C ILE A 244 9.59 11.47 6.12
N PHE A 245 8.35 11.57 6.58
CA PHE A 245 7.63 10.39 7.07
C PHE A 245 7.18 9.44 5.96
N MET A 246 6.83 9.95 4.77
CA MET A 246 6.62 9.12 3.58
C MET A 246 7.89 8.36 3.20
N PHE A 247 9.05 9.02 3.24
CA PHE A 247 10.34 8.37 2.98
C PHE A 247 10.67 7.29 4.02
N ILE A 248 10.40 7.55 5.31
CA ILE A 248 10.54 6.55 6.37
C ILE A 248 9.58 5.37 6.14
N GLY A 249 8.32 5.62 5.79
CA GLY A 249 7.33 4.61 5.45
C GLY A 249 7.76 3.74 4.26
N ALA A 250 8.45 4.32 3.29
CA ALA A 250 9.01 3.63 2.13
C ALA A 250 10.30 2.84 2.44
N THR A 251 10.88 3.03 3.63
CA THR A 251 12.06 2.31 4.09
C THR A 251 11.66 1.00 4.78
N ASN A 252 12.56 0.01 4.78
CA ASN A 252 12.31 -1.25 5.49
C ASN A 252 12.06 -1.02 6.98
N MET A 253 10.85 -1.37 7.47
CA MET A 253 10.43 -1.15 8.86
C MET A 253 11.32 -1.86 9.88
N THR A 254 11.96 -2.99 9.50
CA THR A 254 12.92 -3.68 10.38
C THR A 254 14.20 -2.84 10.57
N LEU A 255 14.68 -2.17 9.51
CA LEU A 255 15.83 -1.27 9.62
C LEU A 255 15.48 -0.03 10.45
N VAL A 256 14.27 0.50 10.28
CA VAL A 256 13.75 1.60 11.12
C VAL A 256 13.72 1.20 12.59
N TYR A 257 13.25 -0.02 12.92
CA TYR A 257 13.30 -0.56 14.28
C TYR A 257 14.72 -0.60 14.84
N PHE A 258 15.73 -1.02 14.05
CA PHE A 258 17.12 -1.00 14.51
C PHE A 258 17.64 0.41 14.77
N CYS A 259 17.20 1.42 14.00
CA CYS A 259 17.56 2.81 14.25
C CYS A 259 17.05 3.29 15.61
N PHE A 260 15.82 2.99 15.99
CA PHE A 260 15.27 3.31 17.31
C PHE A 260 16.02 2.64 18.46
N ASN A 261 16.64 1.48 18.22
CA ASN A 261 17.49 0.81 19.20
C ASN A 261 18.97 1.24 19.14
N GLY A 262 19.28 2.42 18.57
CA GLY A 262 20.62 2.99 18.51
C GLY A 262 21.54 2.39 17.42
N ASN A 263 21.04 1.50 16.56
CA ASN A 263 21.85 0.77 15.58
C ASN A 263 21.71 1.34 14.15
N VAL A 264 21.86 2.67 14.00
CA VAL A 264 21.75 3.38 12.72
C VAL A 264 22.76 2.85 11.67
N LYS A 265 23.88 2.31 12.12
CA LYS A 265 24.89 1.70 11.22
C LYS A 265 24.32 0.56 10.36
N LYS A 266 23.30 -0.18 10.83
CA LYS A 266 22.66 -1.23 10.03
C LYS A 266 21.88 -0.65 8.85
N LEU A 267 21.20 0.47 9.03
CA LEU A 267 20.48 1.17 7.96
C LEU A 267 21.46 1.67 6.89
N ILE A 268 22.53 2.39 7.32
CA ILE A 268 23.50 3.00 6.39
C ILE A 268 24.29 1.93 5.62
N LYS A 269 24.55 0.76 6.23
CA LYS A 269 25.27 -0.34 5.58
C LYS A 269 24.40 -1.19 4.68
N ASP A 270 23.09 -1.14 4.83
CA ASP A 270 22.17 -1.91 4.01
C ASP A 270 22.24 -1.46 2.55
N GLU A 271 22.41 -2.42 1.66
CA GLU A 271 22.63 -2.14 0.25
C GLU A 271 21.35 -1.68 -0.45
N GLU A 272 20.18 -2.27 -0.11
CA GLU A 272 18.90 -1.87 -0.66
C GLU A 272 18.57 -0.43 -0.28
N PHE A 273 18.77 -0.06 1.00
CA PHE A 273 18.55 1.30 1.47
C PHE A 273 19.46 2.32 0.77
N ARG A 274 20.72 1.99 0.54
CA ARG A 274 21.65 2.89 -0.19
C ARG A 274 21.19 3.11 -1.63
N TRP A 275 20.81 2.04 -2.34
CA TRP A 275 20.27 2.16 -3.70
C TRP A 275 19.00 3.01 -3.73
N PHE A 276 18.09 2.78 -2.78
CA PHE A 276 16.85 3.56 -2.63
C PHE A 276 17.14 5.03 -2.38
N PHE A 277 18.02 5.35 -1.43
CA PHE A 277 18.39 6.72 -1.09
C PHE A 277 18.98 7.47 -2.29
N PHE A 278 19.96 6.88 -2.99
CA PHE A 278 20.59 7.52 -4.14
C PHE A 278 19.63 7.62 -5.34
N PHE A 279 18.75 6.65 -5.54
CA PHE A 279 17.71 6.71 -6.56
C PHE A 279 16.76 7.88 -6.31
N VAL A 280 16.23 8.01 -5.10
CA VAL A 280 15.35 9.12 -4.72
C VAL A 280 16.06 10.47 -4.82
N LEU A 281 17.30 10.57 -4.32
CA LEU A 281 18.08 11.81 -4.37
C LEU A 281 18.36 12.24 -5.81
N SER A 282 18.75 11.32 -6.69
CA SER A 282 18.98 11.62 -8.10
C SER A 282 17.70 12.06 -8.81
N ALA A 283 16.58 11.42 -8.53
CA ALA A 283 15.29 11.81 -9.08
C ALA A 283 14.87 13.23 -8.60
N ILE A 284 15.06 13.54 -7.32
CA ILE A 284 14.78 14.88 -6.78
C ILE A 284 15.62 15.94 -7.51
N ILE A 285 16.91 15.72 -7.71
CA ILE A 285 17.79 16.67 -8.40
C ILE A 285 17.33 16.87 -9.85
N VAL A 286 17.02 15.79 -10.59
CA VAL A 286 16.55 15.86 -11.97
C VAL A 286 15.24 16.64 -12.07
N VAL A 287 14.26 16.32 -11.20
CA VAL A 287 12.96 16.99 -11.20
C VAL A 287 13.08 18.45 -10.76
N MET A 288 13.94 18.77 -9.76
CA MET A 288 14.20 20.14 -9.33
C MET A 288 14.74 20.99 -10.49
N VAL A 289 15.76 20.50 -11.22
CA VAL A 289 16.32 21.19 -12.38
C VAL A 289 15.25 21.38 -13.47
N TRP A 290 14.41 20.37 -13.68
CA TRP A 290 13.32 20.44 -14.67
C TRP A 290 12.26 21.48 -14.32
N ILE A 291 11.83 21.55 -13.04
CA ILE A 291 10.85 22.55 -12.56
C ILE A 291 11.42 23.97 -12.67
N LEU A 292 12.71 24.16 -12.35
CA LEU A 292 13.38 25.46 -12.51
C LEU A 292 13.46 25.88 -13.99
N TYR A 293 13.81 24.94 -14.87
CA TYR A 293 13.87 25.19 -16.32
C TYR A 293 12.52 25.62 -16.89
N LEU A 294 11.43 25.00 -16.43
CA LEU A 294 10.07 25.36 -16.87
C LEU A 294 9.50 26.61 -16.21
N GLY A 295 10.14 27.15 -15.16
CA GLY A 295 9.65 28.32 -14.43
C GLY A 295 8.47 28.04 -13.50
N PHE A 296 8.24 26.80 -13.08
CA PHE A 296 7.17 26.42 -12.13
C PHE A 296 7.55 26.63 -10.65
N ALA A 297 8.74 27.15 -10.36
CA ALA A 297 9.18 27.48 -9.02
C ALA A 297 9.70 28.92 -8.95
N SER A 298 9.44 29.59 -7.82
CA SER A 298 9.88 30.98 -7.57
C SER A 298 11.37 31.09 -7.28
N ASP A 299 11.92 30.06 -6.62
CA ASP A 299 13.31 29.99 -6.20
C ASP A 299 13.78 28.54 -6.04
N VAL A 300 15.06 28.35 -5.70
CA VAL A 300 15.67 27.02 -5.57
C VAL A 300 15.07 26.22 -4.41
N GLU A 301 14.70 26.85 -3.29
CA GLU A 301 14.05 26.18 -2.15
C GLU A 301 12.68 25.64 -2.56
N ASN A 302 11.87 26.46 -3.19
CA ASN A 302 10.54 26.07 -3.66
C ASN A 302 10.62 24.93 -4.68
N ALA A 303 11.59 24.99 -5.61
CA ALA A 303 11.83 23.90 -6.58
C ALA A 303 12.25 22.62 -5.90
N PHE A 304 13.16 22.68 -4.93
CA PHE A 304 13.60 21.52 -4.17
C PHE A 304 12.43 20.89 -3.38
N ARG A 305 11.65 21.70 -2.68
CA ARG A 305 10.52 21.25 -1.87
C ARG A 305 9.43 20.59 -2.71
N LYS A 306 9.04 21.21 -3.82
CA LYS A 306 8.09 20.62 -4.78
C LYS A 306 8.62 19.30 -5.37
N ALA A 307 9.87 19.29 -5.82
CA ALA A 307 10.51 18.10 -6.38
C ALA A 307 10.62 16.97 -5.35
N ALA A 308 11.10 17.29 -4.14
CA ALA A 308 11.24 16.32 -3.06
C ALA A 308 9.90 15.70 -2.67
N PHE A 309 8.85 16.53 -2.51
CA PHE A 309 7.52 16.05 -2.18
C PHE A 309 6.97 15.13 -3.28
N GLN A 310 6.97 15.58 -4.55
CA GLN A 310 6.38 14.81 -5.66
C GLN A 310 7.18 13.51 -5.96
N VAL A 311 8.50 13.54 -5.88
CA VAL A 311 9.31 12.32 -6.04
C VAL A 311 9.05 11.33 -4.92
N VAL A 312 9.06 11.81 -3.66
CA VAL A 312 8.86 10.93 -2.51
C VAL A 312 7.44 10.40 -2.45
N THR A 313 6.41 11.21 -2.76
CA THR A 313 5.02 10.74 -2.75
C THR A 313 4.78 9.63 -3.78
N LEU A 314 5.40 9.71 -4.96
CA LEU A 314 5.28 8.68 -6.01
C LEU A 314 6.06 7.42 -5.67
N VAL A 315 7.34 7.54 -5.28
CA VAL A 315 8.19 6.38 -4.97
C VAL A 315 7.79 5.67 -3.68
N SER A 316 7.22 6.39 -2.72
CA SER A 316 6.66 5.81 -1.49
C SER A 316 5.26 5.21 -1.71
N THR A 317 4.70 5.33 -2.90
CA THR A 317 3.32 4.92 -3.20
C THR A 317 2.28 5.59 -2.30
N CYS A 318 2.56 6.79 -1.79
CA CYS A 318 1.63 7.49 -0.91
C CYS A 318 0.54 8.22 -1.69
N GLY A 319 0.91 8.98 -2.74
CA GLY A 319 -0.04 9.64 -3.60
C GLY A 319 -0.58 10.99 -3.09
N PHE A 320 -0.04 11.57 -2.01
CA PHE A 320 -0.38 12.93 -1.62
C PHE A 320 0.03 13.95 -2.67
N ALA A 321 -0.73 15.06 -2.78
CA ALA A 321 -0.48 16.14 -3.70
C ALA A 321 -0.22 17.47 -2.98
N THR A 322 0.84 18.18 -3.41
CA THR A 322 1.11 19.58 -3.07
C THR A 322 1.05 20.48 -4.30
N ASP A 323 1.12 19.88 -5.49
CA ASP A 323 1.08 20.59 -6.77
C ASP A 323 0.50 19.66 -7.84
N ASP A 324 -0.03 20.24 -8.92
CA ASP A 324 -0.38 19.48 -10.11
C ASP A 324 0.86 19.30 -11.00
N TYR A 325 1.27 18.06 -11.17
CA TYR A 325 2.43 17.73 -12.02
C TYR A 325 2.06 17.49 -13.50
N ILE A 326 0.79 17.49 -13.85
CA ILE A 326 0.39 17.28 -15.26
C ILE A 326 0.95 18.36 -16.18
N PRO A 327 0.93 19.66 -15.81
CA PRO A 327 1.55 20.74 -16.59
C PRO A 327 3.08 20.67 -16.71
N TRP A 328 3.76 19.86 -15.87
CA TRP A 328 5.23 19.69 -15.95
C TRP A 328 5.66 18.93 -17.22
N GLY A 329 4.72 18.41 -17.97
CA GLY A 329 4.89 17.87 -19.30
C GLY A 329 5.37 16.41 -19.37
N PRO A 330 5.49 15.88 -20.61
CA PRO A 330 5.74 14.45 -20.84
C PRO A 330 7.03 13.93 -20.22
N PHE A 331 8.08 14.77 -20.11
CA PHE A 331 9.33 14.35 -19.46
C PHE A 331 9.09 13.93 -18.01
N PHE A 332 8.34 14.74 -17.25
CA PHE A 332 8.00 14.37 -15.87
C PHE A 332 7.06 13.16 -15.82
N TRP A 333 6.14 13.00 -16.77
CA TRP A 333 5.24 11.85 -16.80
C TRP A 333 6.00 10.53 -16.91
N PHE A 334 7.08 10.48 -17.73
CA PHE A 334 7.96 9.31 -17.80
C PHE A 334 8.70 9.07 -16.48
N ILE A 335 9.19 10.12 -15.83
CA ILE A 335 9.81 10.01 -14.51
C ILE A 335 8.78 9.48 -13.49
N ALA A 336 7.56 10.03 -13.49
CA ALA A 336 6.47 9.59 -12.61
C ALA A 336 6.17 8.08 -12.80
N LEU A 337 6.06 7.60 -14.05
CA LEU A 337 5.88 6.17 -14.33
C LEU A 337 7.02 5.32 -13.79
N ILE A 338 8.28 5.76 -13.94
CA ILE A 338 9.45 5.05 -13.39
C ILE A 338 9.39 5.01 -11.86
N LEU A 339 9.05 6.13 -11.21
CA LEU A 339 8.92 6.22 -9.75
C LEU A 339 7.77 5.36 -9.22
N MET A 340 6.63 5.31 -9.92
CA MET A 340 5.50 4.44 -9.60
C MET A 340 5.82 2.96 -9.84
N PHE A 341 6.72 2.63 -10.77
CA PHE A 341 7.15 1.27 -11.05
C PHE A 341 8.19 0.79 -10.05
N ILE A 342 9.25 1.59 -9.78
CA ILE A 342 10.32 1.29 -8.83
C ILE A 342 9.98 1.99 -7.51
N CYS A 343 9.36 1.26 -6.61
CA CYS A 343 8.85 1.80 -5.35
C CYS A 343 9.83 1.60 -4.18
N GLY A 344 9.33 1.75 -2.93
CA GLY A 344 10.11 1.64 -1.71
C GLY A 344 10.82 0.31 -1.49
N CYS A 345 11.52 0.19 -0.35
CA CYS A 345 12.27 -0.99 0.04
C CYS A 345 11.36 -2.19 0.36
N ALA A 346 11.91 -3.40 0.26
CA ALA A 346 11.24 -4.60 0.75
C ALA A 346 11.00 -4.49 2.27
N GLY A 347 9.82 -4.92 2.73
CA GLY A 347 9.43 -4.78 4.14
C GLY A 347 9.04 -3.35 4.55
N SER A 348 8.75 -2.47 3.59
CA SER A 348 8.08 -1.18 3.78
C SER A 348 6.56 -1.31 3.61
N THR A 349 5.82 -0.24 3.90
CA THR A 349 4.36 -0.16 3.69
C THR A 349 3.95 0.02 2.23
N CYS A 350 4.89 0.33 1.33
CA CYS A 350 4.67 0.61 -0.09
C CYS A 350 4.18 -0.61 -0.89
N GLY A 351 3.51 -0.34 -2.00
CA GLY A 351 3.21 -1.30 -3.08
C GLY A 351 4.35 -1.48 -4.09
N GLY A 352 4.03 -1.86 -5.32
CA GLY A 352 4.90 -1.88 -6.50
C GLY A 352 6.07 -2.86 -6.51
N LEU A 353 6.98 -2.66 -7.48
CA LEU A 353 8.18 -3.48 -7.64
C LEU A 353 9.26 -3.07 -6.65
N LYS A 354 9.34 -3.63 -5.50
CA LYS A 354 10.29 -3.25 -4.44
C LYS A 354 11.72 -3.02 -4.95
N MET A 355 12.42 -2.00 -4.37
CA MET A 355 13.80 -1.63 -4.72
C MET A 355 14.76 -2.83 -4.69
N GLY A 356 14.61 -3.76 -3.74
CA GLY A 356 15.47 -4.95 -3.66
C GLY A 356 15.41 -5.83 -4.90
N ARG A 357 14.24 -5.97 -5.53
CA ARG A 357 14.10 -6.70 -6.80
C ARG A 357 14.80 -5.97 -7.94
N PHE A 358 14.66 -4.64 -8.00
CA PHE A 358 15.35 -3.82 -8.99
C PHE A 358 16.88 -3.93 -8.87
N VAL A 359 17.42 -3.91 -7.65
CA VAL A 359 18.87 -4.09 -7.40
C VAL A 359 19.34 -5.46 -7.87
N ILE A 360 18.60 -6.53 -7.57
CA ILE A 360 18.94 -7.90 -8.02
C ILE A 360 18.96 -7.97 -9.55
N LEU A 361 17.98 -7.39 -10.23
CA LEU A 361 17.91 -7.39 -11.70
C LEU A 361 19.06 -6.60 -12.33
N THR A 362 19.37 -5.41 -11.79
CA THR A 362 20.48 -4.59 -12.28
C THR A 362 21.82 -5.31 -12.14
N LYS A 363 22.04 -5.98 -11.01
CA LYS A 363 23.25 -6.79 -10.79
C LYS A 363 23.29 -8.03 -11.67
N ASN A 364 22.15 -8.71 -11.85
CA ASN A 364 22.06 -9.84 -12.76
C ASN A 364 22.39 -9.41 -14.21
N LEU A 365 21.82 -8.30 -14.68
CA LEU A 365 22.12 -7.74 -16.00
C LEU A 365 23.61 -7.43 -16.15
N SER A 366 24.22 -6.78 -15.15
CA SER A 366 25.67 -6.53 -15.16
C SER A 366 26.49 -7.82 -15.21
N ASN A 367 26.06 -8.89 -14.53
CA ASN A 367 26.72 -10.19 -14.56
C ASN A 367 26.57 -10.87 -15.92
N GLU A 368 25.42 -10.74 -16.59
CA GLU A 368 25.22 -11.28 -17.95
C GLU A 368 26.17 -10.60 -18.97
N PHE A 369 26.37 -9.29 -18.90
CA PHE A 369 27.38 -8.62 -19.72
C PHE A 369 28.80 -9.14 -19.46
N LYS A 370 29.16 -9.41 -18.19
CA LYS A 370 30.47 -9.99 -17.85
C LYS A 370 30.61 -11.41 -18.39
N LYS A 371 29.55 -12.21 -18.38
CA LYS A 371 29.56 -13.57 -18.96
C LYS A 371 29.74 -13.57 -20.49
N GLN A 372 29.23 -12.54 -21.19
CA GLN A 372 29.48 -12.41 -22.65
C GLN A 372 30.95 -12.26 -22.96
N THR A 373 31.71 -11.58 -22.08
CA THR A 373 33.18 -11.43 -22.26
C THR A 373 33.99 -12.59 -21.65
N HIS A 374 33.41 -13.27 -20.66
CA HIS A 374 34.05 -14.39 -19.95
C HIS A 374 33.05 -15.55 -19.75
N PRO A 375 32.79 -16.35 -20.83
CA PRO A 375 31.69 -17.33 -20.86
C PRO A 375 31.73 -18.41 -19.75
N HIS A 376 32.94 -18.76 -19.26
CA HIS A 376 33.14 -19.76 -18.24
C HIS A 376 33.13 -19.20 -16.80
N ALA A 377 32.95 -17.87 -16.64
CA ALA A 377 32.94 -17.26 -15.31
C ALA A 377 31.64 -17.55 -14.54
N VAL A 378 31.74 -18.11 -13.36
CA VAL A 378 30.63 -18.27 -12.42
C VAL A 378 30.50 -17.02 -11.56
N ILE A 379 29.61 -16.11 -11.91
CA ILE A 379 29.47 -14.81 -11.24
C ILE A 379 28.11 -14.80 -10.52
N PRO A 380 28.06 -15.04 -9.19
CA PRO A 380 26.81 -15.00 -8.45
C PRO A 380 26.36 -13.56 -8.18
N VAL A 381 25.03 -13.34 -8.17
CA VAL A 381 24.44 -12.10 -7.66
C VAL A 381 24.65 -12.06 -6.14
N ARG A 382 25.09 -10.93 -5.60
CA ARG A 382 25.28 -10.74 -4.16
C ARG A 382 24.47 -9.54 -3.66
N MET A 383 23.87 -9.70 -2.46
CA MET A 383 23.14 -8.66 -1.75
C MET A 383 23.64 -8.60 -0.31
N ASN A 384 24.01 -7.44 0.19
CA ASN A 384 24.62 -7.28 1.53
C ASN A 384 25.79 -8.26 1.80
N GLY A 385 26.60 -8.57 0.77
CA GLY A 385 27.73 -9.51 0.86
C GLY A 385 27.33 -11.01 0.76
N HIS A 386 26.05 -11.36 0.82
CA HIS A 386 25.57 -12.73 0.71
C HIS A 386 25.21 -13.08 -0.74
N VAL A 387 25.47 -14.33 -1.13
CA VAL A 387 25.10 -14.85 -2.46
C VAL A 387 23.59 -15.06 -2.52
N VAL A 388 22.93 -14.48 -3.52
CA VAL A 388 21.53 -14.70 -3.84
C VAL A 388 21.44 -15.97 -4.68
N SER A 389 20.61 -16.95 -4.25
CA SER A 389 20.43 -18.20 -5.00
C SER A 389 19.83 -17.95 -6.39
N GLY A 390 20.20 -18.78 -7.38
CA GLY A 390 19.63 -18.69 -8.72
C GLY A 390 18.11 -18.76 -8.77
N ASP A 391 17.52 -19.56 -7.89
CA ASP A 391 16.05 -19.70 -7.76
C ASP A 391 15.38 -18.36 -7.40
N ILE A 392 16.00 -17.57 -6.51
CA ILE A 392 15.50 -16.25 -6.15
C ILE A 392 15.58 -15.32 -7.37
N VAL A 393 16.70 -15.32 -8.11
CA VAL A 393 16.88 -14.51 -9.31
C VAL A 393 15.82 -14.88 -10.36
N HIS A 394 15.58 -16.16 -10.62
CA HIS A 394 14.53 -16.61 -11.56
C HIS A 394 13.12 -16.19 -11.10
N ARG A 395 12.81 -16.28 -9.80
CA ARG A 395 11.51 -15.81 -9.28
C ARG A 395 11.34 -14.30 -9.46
N VAL A 396 12.40 -13.52 -9.27
CA VAL A 396 12.35 -12.06 -9.49
C VAL A 396 12.14 -11.75 -10.96
N LEU A 397 12.82 -12.43 -11.87
CA LEU A 397 12.59 -12.29 -13.33
C LEU A 397 11.14 -12.64 -13.71
N ALA A 398 10.63 -13.78 -13.22
CA ALA A 398 9.24 -14.17 -13.46
C ALA A 398 8.23 -13.16 -12.90
N PHE A 399 8.51 -12.59 -11.71
CA PHE A 399 7.68 -11.56 -11.12
C PHE A 399 7.61 -10.30 -11.99
N VAL A 400 8.76 -9.80 -12.45
CA VAL A 400 8.82 -8.59 -13.28
C VAL A 400 8.16 -8.84 -14.63
N PHE A 401 8.36 -10.00 -15.23
CA PHE A 401 7.67 -10.37 -16.47
C PHE A 401 6.14 -10.37 -16.28
N ALA A 402 5.64 -11.01 -15.21
CA ALA A 402 4.20 -11.01 -14.89
C ALA A 402 3.67 -9.60 -14.61
N TYR A 403 4.46 -8.76 -13.90
CA TYR A 403 4.12 -7.39 -13.59
C TYR A 403 3.94 -6.54 -14.85
N ILE A 404 4.92 -6.59 -15.78
CA ILE A 404 4.84 -5.87 -17.06
C ILE A 404 3.69 -6.40 -17.93
N THR A 405 3.52 -7.73 -17.98
CA THR A 405 2.41 -8.34 -18.73
C THR A 405 1.05 -7.87 -18.19
N LEU A 406 0.87 -7.82 -16.88
CA LEU A 406 -0.36 -7.31 -16.29
C LEU A 406 -0.59 -5.84 -16.63
N ILE A 407 0.44 -4.98 -16.61
CA ILE A 407 0.31 -3.57 -17.03
C ILE A 407 -0.16 -3.49 -18.48
N VAL A 408 0.48 -4.23 -19.40
CA VAL A 408 0.12 -4.21 -20.82
C VAL A 408 -1.32 -4.69 -21.05
N VAL A 409 -1.70 -5.83 -20.44
CA VAL A 409 -3.06 -6.36 -20.55
C VAL A 409 -4.07 -5.37 -19.95
N SER A 410 -3.71 -4.72 -18.85
CA SER A 410 -4.55 -3.72 -18.20
C SER A 410 -4.75 -2.47 -19.07
N CYS A 411 -3.68 -1.96 -19.67
CA CYS A 411 -3.80 -0.83 -20.59
C CYS A 411 -4.71 -1.15 -21.78
N LEU A 412 -4.61 -2.37 -22.34
CA LEU A 412 -5.50 -2.80 -23.41
C LEU A 412 -6.96 -2.88 -22.95
N ALA A 413 -7.21 -3.48 -21.78
CA ALA A 413 -8.56 -3.60 -21.23
C ALA A 413 -9.20 -2.23 -20.94
N LEU A 414 -8.45 -1.32 -20.31
CA LEU A 414 -8.92 0.03 -20.01
C LEU A 414 -9.16 0.86 -21.28
N SER A 415 -8.32 0.69 -22.30
CA SER A 415 -8.48 1.37 -23.60
C SER A 415 -9.69 0.84 -24.38
N LEU A 416 -10.03 -0.46 -24.25
CA LEU A 416 -11.28 -1.02 -24.81
C LEU A 416 -12.54 -0.42 -24.19
N ASP A 417 -12.46 0.00 -22.92
CA ASP A 417 -13.55 0.68 -22.20
C ASP A 417 -13.58 2.21 -22.44
N GLY A 418 -12.77 2.70 -23.39
CA GLY A 418 -12.77 4.08 -23.87
C GLY A 418 -11.81 5.04 -23.16
N MET A 419 -10.92 4.57 -22.29
CA MET A 419 -9.91 5.42 -21.64
C MET A 419 -8.80 5.82 -22.64
N GLY A 420 -8.35 7.06 -22.56
CA GLY A 420 -7.20 7.56 -23.34
C GLY A 420 -5.90 6.85 -22.96
N PHE A 421 -4.87 6.95 -23.82
CA PHE A 421 -3.60 6.25 -23.61
C PHE A 421 -2.90 6.65 -22.31
N SER A 422 -2.83 7.95 -22.00
CA SER A 422 -2.19 8.47 -20.77
C SER A 422 -2.94 8.05 -19.53
N GLU A 423 -4.27 8.09 -19.58
CA GLU A 423 -5.16 7.67 -18.51
C GLU A 423 -5.04 6.15 -18.26
N ALA A 424 -5.09 5.35 -19.31
CA ALA A 424 -5.02 3.88 -19.20
C ALA A 424 -3.70 3.41 -18.62
N ILE A 425 -2.56 3.94 -19.09
CA ILE A 425 -1.24 3.56 -18.55
C ILE A 425 -1.04 4.10 -17.13
N GLY A 426 -1.44 5.34 -16.87
CA GLY A 426 -1.36 5.95 -15.55
C GLY A 426 -2.19 5.20 -14.51
N ALA A 427 -3.46 4.88 -14.84
CA ALA A 427 -4.36 4.13 -13.98
C ALA A 427 -3.86 2.68 -13.74
N ALA A 428 -3.41 1.98 -14.79
CA ALA A 428 -2.91 0.61 -14.67
C ALA A 428 -1.67 0.54 -13.77
N VAL A 429 -0.67 1.41 -14.02
CA VAL A 429 0.56 1.46 -13.21
C VAL A 429 0.25 1.88 -11.78
N SER A 430 -0.57 2.91 -11.60
CA SER A 430 -0.97 3.39 -10.27
C SER A 430 -1.72 2.31 -9.48
N ALA A 431 -2.67 1.61 -10.08
CA ALA A 431 -3.45 0.58 -9.42
C ALA A 431 -2.60 -0.64 -9.01
N ILE A 432 -1.74 -1.15 -9.90
CA ILE A 432 -0.91 -2.33 -9.59
C ILE A 432 0.24 -2.01 -8.64
N SER A 433 0.70 -0.75 -8.62
CA SER A 433 1.73 -0.27 -7.69
C SER A 433 1.15 0.27 -6.38
N ASN A 434 -0.17 0.44 -6.29
CA ASN A 434 -0.90 1.04 -5.16
C ASN A 434 -0.40 2.47 -4.85
N VAL A 435 -0.39 3.38 -5.84
CA VAL A 435 0.16 4.75 -5.71
C VAL A 435 -0.92 5.81 -5.51
N GLY A 436 -2.08 5.66 -6.17
CA GLY A 436 -3.22 6.59 -6.10
C GLY A 436 -3.41 7.43 -7.36
N PRO A 437 -2.69 8.52 -7.54
CA PRO A 437 -2.82 9.35 -8.73
C PRO A 437 -2.32 8.65 -9.99
N GLY A 438 -2.97 8.94 -11.13
CA GLY A 438 -2.57 8.49 -12.45
C GLY A 438 -1.93 9.60 -13.28
N LEU A 439 -2.15 9.54 -14.59
CA LEU A 439 -1.73 10.54 -15.56
C LEU A 439 -2.96 11.09 -16.32
N GLY A 440 -2.77 12.18 -17.05
CA GLY A 440 -3.83 12.82 -17.80
C GLY A 440 -4.96 13.33 -16.89
N THR A 441 -6.20 12.99 -17.19
CA THR A 441 -7.39 13.38 -16.40
C THR A 441 -7.49 12.71 -15.03
N LEU A 442 -6.62 11.74 -14.74
CA LEU A 442 -6.52 11.03 -13.46
C LEU A 442 -5.31 11.49 -12.63
N GLY A 443 -4.83 12.70 -12.88
CA GLY A 443 -3.68 13.30 -12.18
C GLY A 443 -3.89 13.53 -10.68
N PRO A 444 -2.91 14.16 -10.00
CA PRO A 444 -2.87 14.27 -8.54
C PRO A 444 -3.98 15.14 -7.93
N VAL A 445 -4.56 16.05 -8.71
CA VAL A 445 -5.66 16.94 -8.29
C VAL A 445 -7.02 16.48 -8.82
N SER A 446 -7.06 15.33 -9.48
CA SER A 446 -8.27 14.75 -10.10
C SER A 446 -8.75 13.52 -9.31
N ASN A 447 -9.83 12.89 -9.75
CA ASN A 447 -10.40 11.70 -9.13
C ASN A 447 -10.85 10.67 -10.20
N PHE A 448 -11.32 9.52 -9.76
CA PHE A 448 -11.75 8.39 -10.61
C PHE A 448 -13.28 8.32 -10.77
N ALA A 449 -14.02 9.40 -10.46
CA ALA A 449 -15.49 9.39 -10.54
C ALA A 449 -16.01 9.04 -11.94
N ASP A 450 -15.40 9.63 -12.98
CA ASP A 450 -15.80 9.51 -14.37
C ASP A 450 -15.26 8.24 -15.08
N VAL A 451 -14.45 7.42 -14.36
CA VAL A 451 -13.95 6.15 -14.90
C VAL A 451 -15.11 5.18 -15.12
N PRO A 452 -15.18 4.46 -16.25
CA PRO A 452 -16.24 3.47 -16.51
C PRO A 452 -16.35 2.40 -15.43
N THR A 453 -17.58 1.90 -15.21
CA THR A 453 -17.89 0.91 -14.16
C THR A 453 -17.05 -0.37 -14.28
N VAL A 454 -16.89 -0.90 -15.50
CA VAL A 454 -16.09 -2.12 -15.74
C VAL A 454 -14.61 -1.86 -15.40
N SER A 455 -14.09 -0.72 -15.82
CA SER A 455 -12.73 -0.29 -15.51
C SER A 455 -12.51 -0.16 -14.00
N LYS A 456 -13.47 0.34 -13.22
CA LYS A 456 -13.36 0.43 -11.73
C LYS A 456 -13.23 -0.96 -11.08
N TRP A 457 -14.01 -1.95 -11.51
CA TRP A 457 -13.88 -3.34 -11.03
C TRP A 457 -12.52 -3.94 -11.39
N PHE A 458 -12.06 -3.68 -12.61
CA PHE A 458 -10.78 -4.18 -13.08
C PHE A 458 -9.61 -3.51 -12.32
N LEU A 459 -9.65 -2.20 -12.12
CA LEU A 459 -8.67 -1.47 -11.30
C LEU A 459 -8.67 -1.96 -9.84
N SER A 460 -9.85 -2.23 -9.26
CA SER A 460 -9.94 -2.81 -7.91
C SER A 460 -9.26 -4.18 -7.82
N PHE A 461 -9.39 -5.02 -8.85
CA PHE A 461 -8.65 -6.28 -8.94
C PHE A 461 -7.14 -6.06 -9.06
N LEU A 462 -6.68 -5.06 -9.82
CA LEU A 462 -5.27 -4.71 -9.91
C LEU A 462 -4.70 -4.22 -8.57
N MET A 463 -5.44 -3.36 -7.85
CA MET A 463 -5.07 -2.88 -6.52
C MET A 463 -4.85 -4.03 -5.54
N LEU A 464 -5.75 -5.01 -5.53
CA LEU A 464 -5.64 -6.23 -4.74
C LEU A 464 -4.41 -7.05 -5.14
N THR A 465 -4.23 -7.26 -6.45
CA THR A 465 -3.13 -8.06 -7.01
C THR A 465 -1.76 -7.43 -6.72
N GLY A 466 -1.67 -6.11 -6.83
CA GLY A 466 -0.47 -5.35 -6.48
C GLY A 466 -0.14 -5.47 -4.99
N ARG A 467 -1.13 -5.27 -4.12
CA ARG A 467 -0.95 -5.30 -2.66
C ARG A 467 -0.52 -6.66 -2.13
N LEU A 468 -1.12 -7.74 -2.63
CA LEU A 468 -0.84 -9.11 -2.20
C LEU A 468 0.32 -9.77 -2.97
N GLU A 469 1.08 -8.99 -3.71
CA GLU A 469 2.15 -9.47 -4.57
C GLU A 469 1.66 -10.54 -5.58
N ILE A 470 1.53 -10.18 -6.80
CA ILE A 470 0.95 -10.83 -7.99
C ILE A 470 0.74 -12.37 -7.86
N PHE A 471 1.77 -13.11 -7.40
CA PHE A 471 1.71 -14.56 -7.32
C PHE A 471 0.70 -15.08 -6.30
N THR A 472 0.44 -14.37 -5.20
CA THR A 472 -0.53 -14.78 -4.18
C THR A 472 -1.94 -14.85 -4.77
N VAL A 473 -2.33 -13.83 -5.54
CA VAL A 473 -3.67 -13.75 -6.16
C VAL A 473 -3.75 -14.62 -7.40
N LEU A 474 -2.78 -14.52 -8.32
CA LEU A 474 -2.84 -15.26 -9.59
C LEU A 474 -2.74 -16.79 -9.39
N THR A 475 -2.03 -17.28 -8.38
CA THR A 475 -1.95 -18.72 -8.09
C THR A 475 -3.32 -19.29 -7.77
N ILE A 476 -4.21 -18.54 -7.11
CA ILE A 476 -5.58 -18.99 -6.79
C ILE A 476 -6.41 -19.19 -8.08
N LEU A 477 -6.12 -18.43 -9.15
CA LEU A 477 -6.82 -18.55 -10.44
C LEU A 477 -6.33 -19.73 -11.27
N VAL A 478 -5.19 -20.35 -10.94
CA VAL A 478 -4.65 -21.50 -11.69
C VAL A 478 -5.38 -22.77 -11.30
N PRO A 479 -5.91 -23.57 -12.28
CA PRO A 479 -6.63 -24.82 -11.99
C PRO A 479 -5.84 -25.82 -11.12
N GLY A 480 -4.50 -25.85 -11.22
CA GLY A 480 -3.61 -26.68 -10.41
C GLY A 480 -3.67 -26.38 -8.90
N PHE A 481 -4.09 -25.18 -8.51
CA PHE A 481 -4.29 -24.81 -7.10
C PHE A 481 -5.41 -25.63 -6.45
N TRP A 482 -6.44 -26.01 -7.20
CA TRP A 482 -7.64 -26.66 -6.71
C TRP A 482 -7.59 -28.20 -6.81
N LYS A 483 -6.71 -28.74 -7.67
CA LYS A 483 -6.65 -30.18 -8.03
C LYS A 483 -5.87 -31.09 -7.06
N GLN A 484 -5.40 -30.61 -5.91
CA GLN A 484 -4.66 -31.47 -4.97
C GLN A 484 -5.36 -31.59 -3.63
#